data_a1deda10cd545501bf3ad7b2b482d60b
#
_entry.id   a1deda10cd545501bf3ad7b2b482d60b
#
_cell.length_a   1.000
_cell.length_b   1.000
_cell.length_c   1.000
_cell.angle_alpha   90.00
_cell.angle_beta   90.00
_cell.angle_gamma   90.00
#
_symmetry.space_group_name_H-M   'P 1'
#
loop_
_entity.id
_entity.type
_entity.pdbx_description
1 polymer ?
#
loop_
_entity_poly.entity_id
_entity_poly.type
_entity_poly.pdbx_seq_one_letter_code
_entity_poly.pdbx_strand_id
1 'polypeptide(L)'
;VSLEEARELLPLYALGALSPEERAQVEAALERYPELWPEAKALFEAAANLAQDLPPEAVPPGLEEKVLRRVRKSRFLWTPTLLRAAAVLALLLLGYGAYFGLSWTLALREPSTQVLALMSPQGIPAGRAVVRGDGRALVILKAPRPSDRVYQAWGLGEGAPIPLSTFRLPLKTLRLPPEARALAISLEPPGGSLTPTEIIALPRP
;
A
#
# COMPACT_ATOMS: atom_id res chain seq x y z
N VAL A 1 -43.63 -0.19 8.97
CA VAL A 1 -44.26 -1.53 8.97
C VAL A 1 -43.73 -2.27 10.18
N SER A 2 -44.63 -2.88 10.98
CA SER A 2 -44.27 -3.74 12.10
C SER A 2 -43.76 -5.10 11.63
N LEU A 3 -43.18 -5.90 12.55
CA LEU A 3 -42.72 -7.25 12.26
C LEU A 3 -43.86 -8.15 11.70
N GLU A 4 -45.03 -8.10 12.31
CA GLU A 4 -46.18 -8.91 11.91
C GLU A 4 -46.73 -8.48 10.55
N GLU A 5 -46.89 -7.18 10.31
CA GLU A 5 -47.35 -6.68 9.00
C GLU A 5 -46.37 -7.05 7.88
N ALA A 6 -45.04 -6.97 8.18
CA ALA A 6 -44.03 -7.39 7.20
C ALA A 6 -44.13 -8.89 6.90
N ARG A 7 -44.36 -9.73 7.93
CA ARG A 7 -44.51 -11.18 7.78
C ARG A 7 -45.71 -11.54 6.93
N GLU A 8 -46.85 -10.85 7.09
CA GLU A 8 -48.07 -11.06 6.28
C GLU A 8 -47.84 -10.72 4.80
N LEU A 9 -46.95 -9.80 4.49
CA LEU A 9 -46.61 -9.38 3.13
C LEU A 9 -45.52 -10.24 2.45
N LEU A 10 -44.78 -11.07 3.20
CA LEU A 10 -43.72 -11.90 2.64
C LEU A 10 -44.15 -12.84 1.51
N PRO A 11 -45.33 -13.53 1.56
CA PRO A 11 -45.77 -14.37 0.46
C PRO A 11 -45.99 -13.57 -0.83
N LEU A 12 -46.61 -12.40 -0.76
CA LEU A 12 -46.85 -11.53 -1.90
C LEU A 12 -45.53 -10.91 -2.41
N TYR A 13 -44.58 -10.62 -1.51
CA TYR A 13 -43.24 -10.19 -1.85
C TYR A 13 -42.48 -11.25 -2.64
N ALA A 14 -42.53 -12.52 -2.21
CA ALA A 14 -41.89 -13.65 -2.89
C ALA A 14 -42.49 -13.92 -4.30
N LEU A 15 -43.78 -13.67 -4.48
CA LEU A 15 -44.48 -13.78 -5.76
C LEU A 15 -44.29 -12.53 -6.65
N GLY A 16 -43.71 -11.46 -6.15
CA GLY A 16 -43.56 -10.20 -6.89
C GLY A 16 -44.88 -9.44 -7.11
N ALA A 17 -45.89 -9.70 -6.27
CA ALA A 17 -47.25 -9.17 -6.40
C ALA A 17 -47.49 -7.88 -5.59
N LEU A 18 -46.48 -7.32 -4.92
CA LEU A 18 -46.58 -6.08 -4.16
C LEU A 18 -46.46 -4.85 -5.05
N SER A 19 -47.11 -3.76 -4.64
CA SER A 19 -46.83 -2.41 -5.19
C SER A 19 -45.39 -1.95 -4.89
N PRO A 20 -44.85 -0.99 -5.63
CA PRO A 20 -43.51 -0.44 -5.35
C PRO A 20 -43.33 0.09 -3.94
N GLU A 21 -44.39 0.70 -3.38
CA GLU A 21 -44.41 1.25 -2.04
C GLU A 21 -44.39 0.15 -0.97
N GLU A 22 -45.22 -0.85 -1.09
CA GLU A 22 -45.28 -2.00 -0.18
C GLU A 22 -43.99 -2.81 -0.23
N ARG A 23 -43.43 -2.99 -1.43
CA ARG A 23 -42.14 -3.65 -1.64
C ARG A 23 -41.02 -2.94 -0.88
N ALA A 24 -40.91 -1.61 -1.00
CA ALA A 24 -39.91 -0.84 -0.27
C ALA A 24 -40.09 -0.93 1.26
N GLN A 25 -41.34 -1.05 1.74
CA GLN A 25 -41.65 -1.25 3.16
C GLN A 25 -41.17 -2.61 3.65
N VAL A 26 -41.41 -3.67 2.88
CA VAL A 26 -40.95 -5.04 3.20
C VAL A 26 -39.42 -5.11 3.16
N GLU A 27 -38.76 -4.51 2.16
CA GLU A 27 -37.31 -4.46 2.06
C GLU A 27 -36.68 -3.75 3.29
N ALA A 28 -37.22 -2.61 3.71
CA ALA A 28 -36.80 -1.91 4.94
C ALA A 28 -37.06 -2.73 6.21
N ALA A 29 -38.17 -3.52 6.24
CA ALA A 29 -38.43 -4.41 7.36
C ALA A 29 -37.48 -5.60 7.43
N LEU A 30 -37.09 -6.18 6.30
CA LEU A 30 -36.07 -7.25 6.23
C LEU A 30 -34.70 -6.79 6.71
N GLU A 31 -34.32 -5.53 6.47
CA GLU A 31 -33.10 -4.92 7.04
C GLU A 31 -33.21 -4.74 8.56
N ARG A 32 -34.38 -4.34 9.05
CA ARG A 32 -34.62 -4.06 10.48
C ARG A 32 -34.84 -5.31 11.32
N TYR A 33 -35.41 -6.38 10.72
CA TYR A 33 -35.78 -7.64 11.37
C TYR A 33 -35.12 -8.82 10.64
N PRO A 34 -33.83 -9.09 10.88
CA PRO A 34 -33.09 -10.17 10.20
C PRO A 34 -33.70 -11.58 10.40
N GLU A 35 -34.50 -11.78 11.45
CA GLU A 35 -35.20 -13.01 11.75
C GLU A 35 -36.28 -13.39 10.69
N LEU A 36 -36.69 -12.45 9.84
CA LEU A 36 -37.60 -12.71 8.73
C LEU A 36 -36.91 -13.35 7.51
N TRP A 37 -35.59 -13.27 7.41
CA TRP A 37 -34.87 -13.79 6.24
C TRP A 37 -35.04 -15.29 5.98
N PRO A 38 -35.01 -16.19 7.01
CA PRO A 38 -35.21 -17.62 6.78
C PRO A 38 -36.61 -17.91 6.19
N GLU A 39 -37.65 -17.21 6.66
CA GLU A 39 -39.01 -17.33 6.19
C GLU A 39 -39.18 -16.78 4.76
N ALA A 40 -38.65 -15.60 4.51
CA ALA A 40 -38.61 -15.00 3.18
C ALA A 40 -37.91 -15.92 2.17
N LYS A 41 -36.76 -16.50 2.54
CA LYS A 41 -36.01 -17.45 1.70
C LYS A 41 -36.82 -18.69 1.36
N ALA A 42 -37.48 -19.28 2.34
CA ALA A 42 -38.35 -20.46 2.10
C ALA A 42 -39.50 -20.15 1.14
N LEU A 43 -40.10 -18.96 1.26
CA LEU A 43 -41.15 -18.50 0.34
C LEU A 43 -40.62 -18.24 -1.07
N PHE A 44 -39.44 -17.69 -1.23
CA PHE A 44 -38.78 -17.54 -2.54
C PHE A 44 -38.47 -18.89 -3.19
N GLU A 45 -37.99 -19.87 -2.41
CA GLU A 45 -37.75 -21.24 -2.91
C GLU A 45 -39.06 -21.90 -3.34
N ALA A 46 -40.16 -21.73 -2.60
CA ALA A 46 -41.46 -22.22 -2.96
C ALA A 46 -42.00 -21.56 -4.25
N ALA A 47 -41.88 -20.24 -4.37
CA ALA A 47 -42.23 -19.48 -5.56
C ALA A 47 -41.42 -19.89 -6.79
N ALA A 48 -40.11 -20.12 -6.62
CA ALA A 48 -39.26 -20.61 -7.69
C ALA A 48 -39.63 -22.02 -8.17
N ASN A 49 -39.99 -22.92 -7.25
CA ASN A 49 -40.46 -24.26 -7.61
C ASN A 49 -41.78 -24.20 -8.39
N LEU A 50 -42.71 -23.33 -8.00
CA LEU A 50 -43.96 -23.12 -8.74
C LEU A 50 -43.68 -22.62 -10.18
N ALA A 51 -42.70 -21.80 -10.38
CA ALA A 51 -42.31 -21.28 -11.69
C ALA A 51 -41.72 -22.37 -12.62
N GLN A 52 -41.16 -23.47 -12.08
CA GLN A 52 -40.62 -24.59 -12.88
C GLN A 52 -41.70 -25.40 -13.59
N ASP A 53 -42.94 -25.41 -13.07
CA ASP A 53 -44.07 -26.10 -13.66
C ASP A 53 -44.74 -25.31 -14.81
N LEU A 54 -44.30 -24.07 -15.05
CA LEU A 54 -44.82 -23.26 -16.14
C LEU A 54 -44.11 -23.62 -17.46
N PRO A 55 -44.87 -23.60 -18.59
CA PRO A 55 -44.26 -23.84 -19.89
C PRO A 55 -43.16 -22.76 -20.18
N PRO A 56 -42.03 -23.17 -20.78
CA PRO A 56 -40.93 -22.21 -21.07
C PRO A 56 -41.41 -21.15 -22.09
N GLU A 57 -41.29 -19.89 -21.73
CA GLU A 57 -41.57 -18.78 -22.62
C GLU A 57 -40.35 -18.45 -23.47
N ALA A 58 -40.57 -18.08 -24.73
CA ALA A 58 -39.51 -17.73 -25.66
C ALA A 58 -38.79 -16.45 -25.18
N VAL A 59 -37.46 -16.55 -25.01
CA VAL A 59 -36.65 -15.41 -24.60
C VAL A 59 -36.65 -14.34 -25.72
N PRO A 60 -36.99 -13.07 -25.39
CA PRO A 60 -36.98 -12.01 -26.39
C PRO A 60 -35.59 -11.86 -27.04
N PRO A 61 -35.53 -11.70 -28.39
CA PRO A 61 -34.25 -11.53 -29.07
C PRO A 61 -33.51 -10.29 -28.56
N GLY A 62 -32.22 -10.46 -28.28
CA GLY A 62 -31.37 -9.38 -27.77
C GLY A 62 -31.37 -9.18 -26.24
N LEU A 63 -32.10 -10.01 -25.47
CA LEU A 63 -32.05 -9.94 -24.00
C LEU A 63 -30.65 -10.28 -23.46
N GLU A 64 -30.01 -11.28 -24.04
CA GLU A 64 -28.63 -11.66 -23.69
C GLU A 64 -27.68 -10.49 -23.86
N GLU A 65 -27.73 -9.79 -25.00
CA GLU A 65 -26.87 -8.61 -25.22
C GLU A 65 -27.16 -7.46 -24.23
N LYS A 66 -28.43 -7.25 -23.87
CA LYS A 66 -28.83 -6.23 -22.87
C LYS A 66 -28.27 -6.58 -21.49
N VAL A 67 -28.36 -7.84 -21.06
CA VAL A 67 -27.83 -8.32 -19.78
C VAL A 67 -26.33 -8.23 -19.78
N LEU A 68 -25.64 -8.73 -20.81
CA LEU A 68 -24.20 -8.67 -20.94
C LEU A 68 -23.69 -7.23 -20.97
N ARG A 69 -24.40 -6.31 -21.62
CA ARG A 69 -24.07 -4.87 -21.65
C ARG A 69 -24.20 -4.25 -20.25
N ARG A 70 -25.20 -4.63 -19.46
CA ARG A 70 -25.40 -4.15 -18.08
C ARG A 70 -24.32 -4.66 -17.14
N VAL A 71 -23.95 -5.93 -17.25
CA VAL A 71 -22.86 -6.55 -16.45
C VAL A 71 -21.50 -5.98 -16.85
N ARG A 72 -21.23 -5.73 -18.14
CA ARG A 72 -20.00 -5.08 -18.60
C ARG A 72 -19.86 -3.63 -18.09
N LYS A 73 -20.95 -2.87 -17.98
CA LYS A 73 -20.91 -1.53 -17.38
C LYS A 73 -20.56 -1.52 -15.88
N SER A 74 -20.83 -2.61 -15.18
CA SER A 74 -20.49 -2.77 -13.75
C SER A 74 -19.03 -3.19 -13.50
N ARG A 75 -18.26 -3.57 -14.55
CA ARG A 75 -16.83 -3.76 -14.38
C ARG A 75 -16.21 -2.39 -14.18
N PHE A 76 -15.72 -2.19 -12.98
CA PHE A 76 -14.92 -1.08 -12.48
C PHE A 76 -14.16 -0.38 -13.62
N LEU A 77 -14.74 0.72 -14.08
CA LEU A 77 -14.14 1.59 -15.07
C LEU A 77 -12.96 2.28 -14.40
N TRP A 78 -11.80 1.69 -14.50
CA TRP A 78 -10.58 2.48 -14.50
C TRP A 78 -10.78 3.46 -15.66
N THR A 79 -11.23 4.67 -15.33
CA THR A 79 -11.40 5.69 -16.35
C THR A 79 -10.08 5.82 -17.09
N PRO A 80 -10.05 5.96 -18.41
CA PRO A 80 -8.81 6.10 -19.16
C PRO A 80 -7.92 7.23 -18.62
N THR A 81 -8.49 8.18 -17.90
CA THR A 81 -7.79 9.24 -17.16
C THR A 81 -6.99 8.69 -15.96
N LEU A 82 -7.52 7.75 -15.17
CA LEU A 82 -6.77 7.12 -14.07
C LEU A 82 -5.62 6.24 -14.57
N LEU A 83 -5.85 5.48 -15.65
CA LEU A 83 -4.79 4.71 -16.31
C LEU A 83 -3.68 5.62 -16.85
N ARG A 84 -4.03 6.74 -17.49
CA ARG A 84 -3.05 7.73 -17.97
C ARG A 84 -2.29 8.37 -16.82
N ALA A 85 -2.96 8.76 -15.74
CA ALA A 85 -2.31 9.30 -14.54
C ALA A 85 -1.35 8.29 -13.90
N ALA A 86 -1.75 7.03 -13.79
CA ALA A 86 -0.88 5.96 -13.29
C ALA A 86 0.33 5.72 -14.19
N ALA A 87 0.15 5.75 -15.52
CA ALA A 87 1.25 5.62 -16.47
C ALA A 87 2.24 6.79 -16.38
N VAL A 88 1.74 8.03 -16.28
CA VAL A 88 2.59 9.23 -16.09
C VAL A 88 3.37 9.11 -14.77
N LEU A 89 2.71 8.73 -13.68
CA LEU A 89 3.39 8.54 -12.38
C LEU A 89 4.47 7.45 -12.47
N ALA A 90 4.18 6.33 -13.12
CA ALA A 90 5.15 5.25 -13.34
C ALA A 90 6.36 5.73 -14.15
N LEU A 91 6.15 6.50 -15.22
CA LEU A 91 7.23 7.08 -16.03
C LEU A 91 8.07 8.08 -15.21
N LEU A 92 7.45 8.91 -14.39
CA LEU A 92 8.17 9.83 -13.49
C LEU A 92 9.02 9.08 -12.46
N LEU A 93 8.48 8.01 -11.86
CA LEU A 93 9.21 7.17 -10.91
C LEU A 93 10.37 6.43 -11.58
N LEU A 94 10.16 5.87 -12.78
CA LEU A 94 11.21 5.23 -13.56
C LEU A 94 12.29 6.23 -14.00
N GLY A 95 11.89 7.40 -14.48
CA GLY A 95 12.80 8.48 -14.86
C GLY A 95 13.63 8.98 -13.69
N TYR A 96 12.98 9.19 -12.53
CA TYR A 96 13.68 9.56 -11.31
C TYR A 96 14.65 8.46 -10.83
N GLY A 97 14.23 7.19 -10.86
CA GLY A 97 15.08 6.06 -10.50
C GLY A 97 16.29 5.91 -11.42
N ALA A 98 16.08 6.06 -12.73
CA ALA A 98 17.16 6.04 -13.72
C ALA A 98 18.14 7.23 -13.53
N TYR A 99 17.61 8.44 -13.34
CA TYR A 99 18.42 9.63 -13.04
C TYR A 99 19.25 9.44 -11.75
N PHE A 100 18.58 8.95 -10.70
CA PHE A 100 19.26 8.66 -9.43
C PHE A 100 20.39 7.64 -9.61
N GLY A 101 20.10 6.50 -10.24
CA GLY A 101 21.09 5.46 -10.51
C GLY A 101 22.26 5.98 -11.35
N LEU A 102 21.98 6.68 -12.45
CA LEU A 102 22.98 7.23 -13.35
C LEU A 102 23.85 8.29 -12.62
N SER A 103 23.25 9.16 -11.84
CA SER A 103 23.97 10.21 -11.09
C SER A 103 25.00 9.63 -10.11
N TRP A 104 24.67 8.51 -9.44
CA TRP A 104 25.58 7.83 -8.53
C TRP A 104 26.62 6.96 -9.25
N THR A 105 26.28 6.35 -10.39
CA THR A 105 27.26 5.61 -11.20
C THR A 105 28.28 6.54 -11.83
N LEU A 106 27.88 7.73 -12.29
CA LEU A 106 28.79 8.75 -12.77
C LEU A 106 29.66 9.30 -11.64
N ALA A 107 29.08 9.50 -10.46
CA ALA A 107 29.84 9.94 -9.29
C ALA A 107 30.98 8.98 -8.93
N LEU A 108 30.80 7.68 -9.08
CA LEU A 108 31.87 6.68 -8.84
C LEU A 108 33.09 6.84 -9.77
N ARG A 109 32.94 7.57 -10.88
CA ARG A 109 34.05 7.89 -11.81
C ARG A 109 34.74 9.18 -11.48
N GLU A 110 34.22 9.98 -10.56
CA GLU A 110 34.83 11.24 -10.12
C GLU A 110 36.01 10.94 -9.19
N PRO A 111 37.19 11.52 -9.41
CA PRO A 111 38.40 11.29 -8.55
C PRO A 111 38.19 11.72 -7.08
N SER A 112 37.26 12.65 -6.85
CA SER A 112 36.88 13.14 -5.51
C SER A 112 35.92 12.24 -4.76
N THR A 113 35.40 11.17 -5.39
CA THR A 113 34.44 10.25 -4.77
C THR A 113 35.19 9.12 -4.06
N GLN A 114 34.86 8.90 -2.80
CA GLN A 114 35.40 7.84 -1.98
C GLN A 114 34.35 6.75 -1.70
N VAL A 115 34.74 5.51 -1.85
CA VAL A 115 33.91 4.36 -1.48
C VAL A 115 34.46 3.79 -0.18
N LEU A 116 33.71 3.96 0.91
CA LEU A 116 34.09 3.49 2.24
C LEU A 116 33.38 2.16 2.52
N ALA A 117 34.15 1.14 2.86
CA ALA A 117 33.57 -0.09 3.43
C ALA A 117 33.17 0.18 4.87
N LEU A 118 31.92 -0.15 5.21
CA LEU A 118 31.41 -0.03 6.57
C LEU A 118 31.46 -1.40 7.24
N MET A 119 32.11 -1.46 8.40
CA MET A 119 32.28 -2.67 9.19
C MET A 119 31.60 -2.51 10.54
N SER A 120 31.05 -3.59 11.06
CA SER A 120 30.59 -3.61 12.45
C SER A 120 31.80 -3.54 13.42
N PRO A 121 31.56 -3.22 14.70
CA PRO A 121 32.62 -3.27 15.73
C PRO A 121 33.30 -4.64 15.82
N GLN A 122 32.61 -5.73 15.39
CA GLN A 122 33.15 -7.10 15.34
C GLN A 122 33.92 -7.41 14.05
N GLY A 123 34.08 -6.42 13.14
CA GLY A 123 34.77 -6.63 11.88
C GLY A 123 33.95 -7.28 10.77
N ILE A 124 32.64 -7.42 10.95
CA ILE A 124 31.73 -7.98 9.93
C ILE A 124 31.31 -6.90 8.95
N PRO A 125 31.27 -7.15 7.63
CA PRO A 125 30.82 -6.17 6.66
C PRO A 125 29.36 -5.73 6.88
N ALA A 126 29.16 -4.50 7.36
CA ALA A 126 27.87 -3.91 7.69
C ALA A 126 27.25 -3.11 6.53
N GLY A 127 28.06 -2.72 5.54
CA GLY A 127 27.55 -1.94 4.40
C GLY A 127 28.64 -1.25 3.61
N ARG A 128 28.23 -0.21 2.87
CA ARG A 128 29.12 0.68 2.12
C ARG A 128 28.60 2.11 2.19
N ALA A 129 29.48 3.08 2.12
CA ALA A 129 29.14 4.48 1.92
C ALA A 129 29.91 5.01 0.70
N VAL A 130 29.22 5.72 -0.18
CA VAL A 130 29.83 6.44 -1.30
C VAL A 130 29.76 7.93 -0.95
N VAL A 131 30.89 8.56 -0.77
CA VAL A 131 31.00 9.97 -0.39
C VAL A 131 31.59 10.74 -1.56
N ARG A 132 30.86 11.73 -2.05
CA ARG A 132 31.25 12.61 -3.15
C ARG A 132 32.03 13.82 -2.62
N GLY A 133 32.84 14.43 -3.49
CA GLY A 133 33.60 15.65 -3.15
C GLY A 133 32.72 16.85 -2.77
N ASP A 134 31.42 16.85 -3.15
CA ASP A 134 30.44 17.87 -2.76
C ASP A 134 29.81 17.63 -1.36
N GLY A 135 30.25 16.61 -0.64
CA GLY A 135 29.77 16.23 0.68
C GLY A 135 28.50 15.37 0.67
N ARG A 136 27.91 15.07 -0.49
CA ARG A 136 26.80 14.10 -0.56
C ARG A 136 27.33 12.70 -0.32
N ALA A 137 26.60 11.94 0.50
CA ALA A 137 26.91 10.56 0.79
C ALA A 137 25.69 9.66 0.53
N LEU A 138 25.93 8.50 -0.06
CA LEU A 138 24.96 7.42 -0.19
C LEU A 138 25.41 6.28 0.71
N VAL A 139 24.58 5.94 1.68
CA VAL A 139 24.79 4.83 2.61
C VAL A 139 23.94 3.66 2.20
N ILE A 140 24.55 2.47 2.11
CA ILE A 140 23.90 1.20 1.80
C ILE A 140 24.27 0.23 2.91
N LEU A 141 23.30 -0.17 3.73
CA LEU A 141 23.48 -1.08 4.85
C LEU A 141 23.04 -2.50 4.51
N LYS A 142 23.73 -3.46 5.08
CA LYS A 142 23.35 -4.90 5.03
C LYS A 142 22.74 -5.38 6.35
N ALA A 143 23.03 -4.67 7.44
CA ALA A 143 22.52 -5.05 8.77
C ALA A 143 21.01 -4.87 8.83
N PRO A 144 20.26 -5.87 9.29
CA PRO A 144 18.83 -5.75 9.52
C PRO A 144 18.55 -4.78 10.66
N ARG A 145 17.45 -4.03 10.54
CA ARG A 145 16.99 -3.11 11.57
C ARG A 145 15.86 -3.76 12.35
N PRO A 146 15.90 -3.82 13.69
CA PRO A 146 14.76 -4.16 14.53
C PRO A 146 13.60 -3.18 14.29
N SER A 147 12.35 -3.66 14.41
CA SER A 147 11.15 -2.87 14.10
C SER A 147 10.97 -1.64 15.01
N ASP A 148 11.46 -1.72 16.24
CA ASP A 148 11.38 -0.70 17.29
C ASP A 148 12.56 0.29 17.30
N ARG A 149 13.54 0.16 16.39
CA ARG A 149 14.73 1.01 16.30
C ARG A 149 14.79 1.73 14.95
N VAL A 150 15.62 2.75 14.88
CA VAL A 150 15.97 3.48 13.65
C VAL A 150 17.48 3.50 13.46
N TYR A 151 17.91 3.56 12.20
CA TYR A 151 19.29 3.90 11.92
C TYR A 151 19.51 5.39 12.15
N GLN A 152 20.66 5.77 12.69
CA GLN A 152 21.11 7.15 12.76
C GLN A 152 22.52 7.26 12.20
N ALA A 153 22.69 8.24 11.31
CA ALA A 153 23.99 8.56 10.73
C ALA A 153 24.68 9.65 11.56
N TRP A 154 25.99 9.51 11.69
CA TRP A 154 26.84 10.41 12.44
C TRP A 154 28.03 10.85 11.61
N GLY A 155 28.31 12.14 11.60
CA GLY A 155 29.57 12.67 11.12
C GLY A 155 30.63 12.54 12.20
N LEU A 156 31.76 11.92 11.87
CA LEU A 156 32.90 11.79 12.75
C LEU A 156 34.00 12.78 12.33
N GLY A 157 34.51 13.59 13.25
CA GLY A 157 35.56 14.56 13.07
C GLY A 157 36.49 14.59 14.27
N GLU A 158 37.15 15.74 14.53
CA GLU A 158 38.05 15.92 15.68
C GLU A 158 37.29 16.10 17.02
N GLY A 159 35.97 16.34 16.96
CA GLY A 159 35.13 16.56 18.12
C GLY A 159 34.14 15.41 18.40
N ALA A 160 33.08 15.73 19.15
CA ALA A 160 32.00 14.80 19.40
C ALA A 160 31.29 14.41 18.11
N PRO A 161 30.74 13.19 18.01
CA PRO A 161 29.96 12.75 16.86
C PRO A 161 28.79 13.70 16.54
N ILE A 162 28.70 14.15 15.31
CA ILE A 162 27.66 15.08 14.85
C ILE A 162 26.45 14.28 14.35
N PRO A 163 25.25 14.40 14.95
CA PRO A 163 24.06 13.71 14.48
C PRO A 163 23.63 14.30 13.13
N LEU A 164 23.48 13.44 12.09
CA LEU A 164 23.14 13.89 10.74
C LEU A 164 21.67 13.65 10.40
N SER A 165 21.25 12.42 10.41
CA SER A 165 19.84 12.08 10.15
C SER A 165 19.47 10.69 10.66
N THR A 166 18.19 10.50 10.99
CA THR A 166 17.61 9.19 11.26
C THR A 166 16.92 8.65 10.01
N PHE A 167 16.90 7.32 9.84
CA PHE A 167 16.24 6.66 8.72
C PHE A 167 15.86 5.22 9.04
N ARG A 168 14.92 4.67 8.27
CA ARG A 168 14.39 3.31 8.49
C ARG A 168 14.78 2.32 7.40
N LEU A 169 15.04 2.80 6.19
CA LEU A 169 15.43 1.97 5.07
C LEU A 169 16.94 1.74 5.04
N PRO A 170 17.44 0.61 4.55
CA PRO A 170 18.86 0.32 4.49
C PRO A 170 19.62 1.16 3.45
N LEU A 171 18.92 2.05 2.75
CA LEU A 171 19.46 2.97 1.75
C LEU A 171 19.10 4.40 2.15
N LYS A 172 20.09 5.29 2.26
CA LYS A 172 19.90 6.70 2.59
C LYS A 172 20.93 7.59 1.92
N THR A 173 20.45 8.67 1.32
CA THR A 173 21.31 9.80 0.95
C THR A 173 21.31 10.82 2.08
N LEU A 174 22.48 11.37 2.36
CA LEU A 174 22.68 12.40 3.37
C LEU A 174 23.79 13.36 2.92
N ARG A 175 24.03 14.41 3.69
CA ARG A 175 25.12 15.34 3.47
C ARG A 175 26.04 15.31 4.68
N LEU A 176 27.33 15.11 4.45
CA LEU A 176 28.33 15.26 5.47
C LEU A 176 28.70 16.76 5.59
N PRO A 177 28.74 17.30 6.80
CA PRO A 177 29.25 18.63 7.02
C PRO A 177 30.78 18.65 6.79
N PRO A 178 31.38 19.80 6.49
CA PRO A 178 32.80 19.92 6.18
C PRO A 178 33.72 19.43 7.30
N GLU A 179 33.25 19.49 8.55
CA GLU A 179 33.97 19.06 9.74
C GLU A 179 34.04 17.54 9.90
N ALA A 180 33.13 16.81 9.22
CA ALA A 180 33.12 15.36 9.29
C ALA A 180 34.09 14.74 8.28
N ARG A 181 35.06 14.00 8.78
CA ARG A 181 36.02 13.24 7.97
C ARG A 181 35.61 11.80 7.71
N ALA A 182 34.66 11.30 8.50
CA ALA A 182 34.17 9.93 8.41
C ALA A 182 32.67 9.86 8.79
N LEU A 183 32.06 8.71 8.51
CA LEU A 183 30.66 8.44 8.73
C LEU A 183 30.51 7.20 9.60
N ALA A 184 29.69 7.27 10.66
CA ALA A 184 29.27 6.11 11.43
C ALA A 184 27.75 5.93 11.39
N ILE A 185 27.28 4.73 11.63
CA ILE A 185 25.86 4.41 11.75
C ILE A 185 25.61 3.66 13.06
N SER A 186 24.57 4.07 13.76
CA SER A 186 24.09 3.39 14.97
C SER A 186 22.63 2.97 14.84
N LEU A 187 22.20 2.10 15.75
CA LEU A 187 20.79 1.79 16.00
C LEU A 187 20.32 2.58 17.22
N GLU A 188 19.28 3.41 17.02
CA GLU A 188 18.80 4.33 18.04
C GLU A 188 17.29 4.11 18.29
N PRO A 189 16.75 4.57 19.43
CA PRO A 189 15.31 4.63 19.66
C PRO A 189 14.58 5.44 18.57
N PRO A 190 13.27 5.26 18.38
CA PRO A 190 12.47 6.12 17.52
C PRO A 190 12.64 7.59 17.92
N GLY A 191 13.05 8.43 16.95
CA GLY A 191 13.38 9.83 17.19
C GLY A 191 14.90 10.13 17.21
N GLY A 192 15.73 9.11 17.36
CA GLY A 192 17.20 9.25 17.40
C GLY A 192 17.73 9.61 18.79
N SER A 193 19.04 9.83 18.86
CA SER A 193 19.78 10.16 20.08
C SER A 193 20.73 11.33 19.84
N LEU A 194 21.19 11.97 20.92
CA LEU A 194 22.20 13.03 20.86
C LEU A 194 23.63 12.45 20.83
N THR A 195 23.80 11.23 21.31
CA THR A 195 25.03 10.45 21.31
C THR A 195 24.76 9.04 20.79
N PRO A 196 25.72 8.42 20.06
CA PRO A 196 25.50 7.05 19.55
C PRO A 196 25.37 6.06 20.70
N THR A 197 24.28 5.24 20.67
CA THR A 197 24.06 4.22 21.72
C THR A 197 24.54 2.84 21.28
N GLU A 198 24.25 2.41 20.06
CA GLU A 198 24.67 1.11 19.54
C GLU A 198 25.24 1.27 18.14
N ILE A 199 26.55 1.40 18.03
CA ILE A 199 27.23 1.53 16.75
C ILE A 199 27.21 0.18 16.01
N ILE A 200 26.68 0.18 14.79
CA ILE A 200 26.58 -1.00 13.94
C ILE A 200 27.48 -0.94 12.71
N ALA A 201 27.93 0.24 12.33
CA ALA A 201 28.76 0.42 11.15
C ALA A 201 29.75 1.60 11.33
N LEU A 202 31.02 1.33 11.11
CA LEU A 202 32.12 2.27 11.10
C LEU A 202 32.90 2.15 9.79
N PRO A 203 33.50 3.21 9.27
CA PRO A 203 34.40 3.10 8.14
C PRO A 203 35.61 2.27 8.52
N ARG A 204 36.07 1.43 7.62
CA ARG A 204 37.33 0.72 7.79
C ARG A 204 38.46 1.75 7.62
N PRO A 205 39.44 1.80 8.55
CA PRO A 205 40.63 2.64 8.39
C PRO A 205 41.43 2.26 7.16
#